data_5a95f295c6584e36f34c4c17d29679dd
#
_entry.id   5a95f295c6584e36f34c4c17d29679dd
#
_cell.length_a   1.000
_cell.length_b   1.000
_cell.length_c   1.000
_cell.angle_alpha   90.00
_cell.angle_beta   90.00
_cell.angle_gamma   90.00
#
_symmetry.space_group_name_H-M   'P 1'
#
loop_
_entity.id
_entity.type
_entity.pdbx_description
1 polymer ?
#
loop_
_entity_poly.entity_id
_entity_poly.type
_entity_poly.pdbx_seq_one_letter_code
_entity_poly.pdbx_strand_id
1 'polypeptide(L)'
;MNAPFKPDTALRSAEPARKAPTPADLTITIRDRRFGRDTKPARWWLNGDPIGSAWHNALSATFPRGEAFFIESVKANRDGADPRLAAEIRAFVKQEINHTREHLAFNRTAKEAGYDLDKIDRRVADRLAMISGRAPIINLAATMALEHFTAMLANELLSNPRHLNGGGETSDLWRWHSAEEIEHKGVAYDTWLHATRDWSKWRRWKLKSLMMLIVTQTFVTHRFGDTINLLAQDGLTGPKWKAKVVWYLVGNPGLLRRIFPSWASFFMPGFHPWNHDDRVLIGKYESEFSDAVMA
;
A
#
# COMPACT_ATOMS: atom_id res chain seq x y z
N MET A 1 49.85 -48.68 27.66
CA MET A 1 49.51 -48.56 26.25
C MET A 1 48.39 -47.48 26.15
N ASN A 2 48.78 -46.26 25.77
CA ASN A 2 47.89 -45.13 25.67
C ASN A 2 47.38 -45.04 24.21
N ALA A 3 46.08 -45.10 24.02
CA ALA A 3 45.48 -44.86 22.73
C ALA A 3 45.39 -43.32 22.48
N PRO A 4 45.67 -42.84 21.28
CA PRO A 4 45.62 -41.40 20.99
C PRO A 4 44.21 -40.93 20.81
N PHE A 5 43.90 -39.79 21.43
CA PHE A 5 42.71 -38.99 21.29
C PHE A 5 42.62 -38.42 19.84
N LYS A 6 41.57 -38.74 19.09
CA LYS A 6 41.24 -38.09 17.81
C LYS A 6 40.31 -36.93 18.10
N PRO A 7 40.64 -35.67 17.71
CA PRO A 7 39.69 -34.60 17.76
C PRO A 7 38.75 -34.71 16.55
N ASP A 8 37.48 -34.89 16.83
CA ASP A 8 36.39 -34.83 15.83
C ASP A 8 36.06 -33.37 15.60
N THR A 9 36.75 -32.74 14.65
CA THR A 9 36.49 -31.38 14.21
C THR A 9 35.65 -31.43 12.90
N ALA A 10 34.40 -31.82 13.03
CA ALA A 10 33.41 -31.51 11.98
C ALA A 10 33.09 -30.00 12.04
N LEU A 11 33.87 -29.21 11.31
CA LEU A 11 33.52 -27.85 10.93
C LEU A 11 32.20 -27.92 10.14
N ARG A 12 31.08 -27.72 10.84
CA ARG A 12 29.83 -27.35 10.17
C ARG A 12 30.13 -26.05 9.43
N SER A 13 30.23 -26.15 8.12
CA SER A 13 30.19 -25.00 7.22
C SER A 13 28.93 -24.20 7.55
N ALA A 14 29.15 -23.03 8.14
CA ALA A 14 28.05 -22.08 8.33
C ALA A 14 27.41 -21.83 6.93
N GLU A 15 26.16 -22.25 6.75
CA GLU A 15 25.41 -21.81 5.60
C GLU A 15 25.49 -20.28 5.53
N PRO A 16 25.75 -19.69 4.36
CA PRO A 16 25.78 -18.24 4.24
C PRO A 16 24.46 -17.70 4.77
N ALA A 17 24.54 -16.80 5.75
CA ALA A 17 23.39 -16.15 6.34
C ALA A 17 22.52 -15.63 5.20
N ARG A 18 21.29 -16.16 5.07
CA ARG A 18 20.32 -15.75 4.08
C ARG A 18 20.15 -14.25 4.26
N LYS A 19 20.53 -13.44 3.26
CA LYS A 19 20.30 -11.99 3.31
C LYS A 19 18.85 -11.79 3.68
N ALA A 20 18.60 -11.13 4.81
CA ALA A 20 17.25 -10.72 5.18
C ALA A 20 16.72 -9.87 4.02
N PRO A 21 15.52 -10.15 3.47
CA PRO A 21 15.01 -9.41 2.31
C PRO A 21 14.82 -7.94 2.60
N THR A 22 14.39 -7.60 3.82
CA THR A 22 14.26 -6.21 4.28
C THR A 22 15.63 -5.62 4.58
N PRO A 23 15.99 -4.44 3.97
CA PRO A 23 17.30 -3.82 4.18
C PRO A 23 17.60 -3.60 5.65
N ALA A 24 18.83 -3.96 6.08
CA ALA A 24 19.22 -3.88 7.49
C ALA A 24 19.28 -2.42 8.01
N ASP A 25 19.53 -1.49 7.13
CA ASP A 25 19.63 -0.04 7.35
C ASP A 25 18.31 0.71 7.11
N LEU A 26 17.21 -0.01 6.83
CA LEU A 26 15.89 0.60 6.67
C LEU A 26 15.40 1.16 7.99
N THR A 27 14.99 2.42 7.97
CA THR A 27 14.28 3.09 9.06
C THR A 27 12.92 3.52 8.57
N ILE A 28 11.86 3.14 9.27
CA ILE A 28 10.50 3.64 9.01
C ILE A 28 10.33 4.95 9.76
N THR A 29 10.23 6.06 9.03
CA THR A 29 10.19 7.42 9.57
C THR A 29 8.75 7.90 9.69
N ILE A 30 8.30 8.17 10.90
CA ILE A 30 6.94 8.67 11.15
C ILE A 30 6.92 10.18 10.92
N ARG A 31 6.20 10.63 9.88
CA ARG A 31 6.03 12.04 9.54
C ARG A 31 4.62 12.50 9.88
N ASP A 32 4.46 13.21 11.00
CA ASP A 32 3.16 13.74 11.42
C ASP A 32 2.80 15.00 10.63
N ARG A 33 2.38 14.82 9.39
CA ARG A 33 2.02 15.88 8.45
C ARG A 33 0.53 16.20 8.51
N ARG A 34 0.18 17.44 8.09
CA ARG A 34 -1.20 17.92 7.96
C ARG A 34 -1.35 18.58 6.59
N PHE A 35 -2.42 18.25 5.87
CA PHE A 35 -2.66 18.74 4.51
C PHE A 35 -4.08 19.33 4.36
N GLY A 36 -4.20 20.36 3.53
CA GLY A 36 -5.49 20.87 3.06
C GLY A 36 -6.43 21.37 4.14
N ARG A 37 -5.91 21.93 5.24
CA ARG A 37 -6.76 22.41 6.35
C ARG A 37 -7.43 23.75 6.03
N ASP A 38 -6.76 24.59 5.26
CA ASP A 38 -7.13 25.98 5.02
C ASP A 38 -7.56 26.25 3.58
N THR A 39 -7.36 25.27 2.67
CA THR A 39 -7.69 25.43 1.25
C THR A 39 -8.85 24.52 0.86
N LYS A 40 -9.88 25.12 0.23
CA LYS A 40 -10.97 24.38 -0.40
C LYS A 40 -10.46 23.85 -1.74
N PRO A 41 -10.22 22.55 -1.93
CA PRO A 41 -9.72 22.02 -3.19
C PRO A 41 -10.74 22.21 -4.32
N ALA A 42 -10.23 22.41 -5.51
CA ALA A 42 -11.05 22.37 -6.71
C ALA A 42 -11.69 20.97 -6.87
N ARG A 43 -12.91 20.91 -7.39
CA ARG A 43 -13.63 19.65 -7.62
C ARG A 43 -12.78 18.65 -8.44
N TRP A 44 -12.09 19.14 -9.46
CA TRP A 44 -11.10 18.39 -10.24
C TRP A 44 -9.70 18.88 -9.90
N TRP A 45 -9.29 18.59 -8.69
CA TRP A 45 -8.08 19.10 -8.06
C TRP A 45 -6.79 18.68 -8.77
N LEU A 46 -6.81 17.56 -9.51
CA LEU A 46 -5.65 17.08 -10.26
C LEU A 46 -5.57 17.82 -11.61
N ASN A 47 -5.13 19.08 -11.57
CA ASN A 47 -4.94 19.94 -12.75
C ASN A 47 -6.15 19.97 -13.72
N GLY A 48 -7.36 19.96 -13.18
CA GLY A 48 -8.59 19.93 -13.97
C GLY A 48 -8.92 18.59 -14.63
N ASP A 49 -8.15 17.52 -14.34
CA ASP A 49 -8.46 16.18 -14.85
C ASP A 49 -9.57 15.53 -14.02
N PRO A 50 -10.79 15.34 -14.59
CA PRO A 50 -11.87 14.72 -13.86
C PRO A 50 -11.63 13.24 -13.56
N ILE A 51 -10.92 12.51 -14.43
CA ILE A 51 -10.70 11.07 -14.26
C ILE A 51 -9.65 10.82 -13.18
N GLY A 52 -8.53 11.53 -13.24
CA GLY A 52 -7.49 11.43 -12.23
C GLY A 52 -8.01 11.85 -10.84
N SER A 53 -8.77 12.97 -10.76
CA SER A 53 -9.37 13.41 -9.51
C SER A 53 -10.37 12.39 -8.95
N ALA A 54 -11.27 11.86 -9.81
CA ALA A 54 -12.24 10.84 -9.39
C ALA A 54 -11.58 9.54 -8.96
N TRP A 55 -10.50 9.09 -9.64
CA TRP A 55 -9.75 7.91 -9.25
C TRP A 55 -9.13 8.04 -7.86
N HIS A 56 -8.44 9.14 -7.60
CA HIS A 56 -7.81 9.38 -6.31
C HIS A 56 -8.86 9.60 -5.20
N ASN A 57 -9.95 10.30 -5.46
CA ASN A 57 -11.07 10.44 -4.51
C ASN A 57 -11.68 9.07 -4.17
N ALA A 58 -11.89 8.21 -5.18
CA ALA A 58 -12.41 6.86 -4.99
C ALA A 58 -11.46 5.97 -4.17
N LEU A 59 -10.15 6.13 -4.37
CA LEU A 59 -9.14 5.39 -3.62
C LEU A 59 -9.08 5.90 -2.17
N SER A 60 -8.98 7.21 -1.97
CA SER A 60 -8.94 7.83 -0.65
C SER A 60 -10.16 7.47 0.21
N ALA A 61 -11.35 7.40 -0.39
CA ALA A 61 -12.57 7.04 0.34
C ALA A 61 -12.53 5.63 0.96
N THR A 62 -11.56 4.78 0.56
CA THR A 62 -11.43 3.42 1.12
C THR A 62 -10.36 3.30 2.18
N PHE A 63 -9.40 4.22 2.22
CA PHE A 63 -8.26 4.14 3.12
C PHE A 63 -8.64 4.14 4.60
N PRO A 64 -9.48 5.03 5.13
CA PRO A 64 -9.70 5.07 6.57
C PRO A 64 -10.15 3.74 7.18
N ARG A 65 -11.03 3.01 6.49
CA ARG A 65 -11.47 1.69 6.94
C ARG A 65 -10.47 0.59 6.60
N GLY A 66 -9.82 0.71 5.44
CA GLY A 66 -8.81 -0.25 4.97
C GLY A 66 -7.59 -0.26 5.89
N GLU A 67 -7.05 0.91 6.20
CA GLU A 67 -5.89 1.08 7.07
C GLU A 67 -6.18 0.63 8.52
N ALA A 68 -7.38 0.94 9.05
CA ALA A 68 -7.81 0.39 10.33
C ALA A 68 -7.81 -1.15 10.32
N PHE A 69 -8.28 -1.76 9.24
CA PHE A 69 -8.22 -3.21 9.07
C PHE A 69 -6.77 -3.73 8.96
N PHE A 70 -5.87 -3.02 8.29
CA PHE A 70 -4.46 -3.38 8.21
C PHE A 70 -3.81 -3.39 9.58
N ILE A 71 -4.01 -2.33 10.35
CA ILE A 71 -3.53 -2.21 11.73
C ILE A 71 -3.98 -3.41 12.58
N GLU A 72 -5.27 -3.72 12.57
CA GLU A 72 -5.80 -4.83 13.37
C GLU A 72 -5.29 -6.20 12.90
N SER A 73 -5.17 -6.39 11.59
CA SER A 73 -4.65 -7.64 11.02
C SER A 73 -3.19 -7.89 11.40
N VAL A 74 -2.34 -6.86 11.33
CA VAL A 74 -0.92 -6.95 11.70
C VAL A 74 -0.80 -7.17 13.22
N LYS A 75 -1.53 -6.40 14.04
CA LYS A 75 -1.53 -6.55 15.50
C LYS A 75 -1.95 -7.95 15.96
N ALA A 76 -2.96 -8.54 15.32
CA ALA A 76 -3.46 -9.87 15.67
C ALA A 76 -2.46 -11.01 15.39
N ASN A 77 -1.39 -10.74 14.63
CA ASN A 77 -0.41 -11.75 14.21
C ASN A 77 1.02 -11.44 14.65
N ARG A 78 1.23 -10.47 15.55
CA ARG A 78 2.56 -9.98 15.94
C ARG A 78 3.22 -10.75 17.10
N ASP A 79 2.48 -11.58 17.80
CA ASP A 79 2.95 -12.22 19.02
C ASP A 79 4.19 -13.09 18.77
N GLY A 80 5.23 -12.89 19.57
CA GLY A 80 6.51 -13.56 19.41
C GLY A 80 7.36 -13.07 18.25
N ALA A 81 7.02 -11.92 17.63
CA ALA A 81 7.88 -11.26 16.65
C ALA A 81 9.22 -10.87 17.28
N ASP A 82 10.29 -10.97 16.49
CA ASP A 82 11.59 -10.49 16.94
C ASP A 82 11.60 -8.97 17.19
N PRO A 83 12.58 -8.45 17.94
CA PRO A 83 12.61 -7.03 18.34
C PRO A 83 12.55 -6.05 17.16
N ARG A 84 13.16 -6.40 16.01
CA ARG A 84 13.17 -5.57 14.81
C ARG A 84 11.78 -5.51 14.19
N LEU A 85 11.19 -6.66 13.88
CA LEU A 85 9.83 -6.72 13.31
C LEU A 85 8.82 -6.07 14.25
N ALA A 86 8.96 -6.25 15.56
CA ALA A 86 8.10 -5.59 16.55
C ALA A 86 8.25 -4.06 16.52
N ALA A 87 9.44 -3.53 16.26
CA ALA A 87 9.67 -2.09 16.09
C ALA A 87 9.07 -1.57 14.78
N GLU A 88 9.27 -2.29 13.68
CA GLU A 88 8.70 -1.97 12.37
C GLU A 88 7.17 -1.98 12.41
N ILE A 89 6.54 -2.96 13.07
CA ILE A 89 5.08 -3.00 13.30
C ILE A 89 4.59 -1.77 14.08
N ARG A 90 5.33 -1.32 15.10
CA ARG A 90 4.94 -0.11 15.85
C ARG A 90 5.01 1.14 14.99
N ALA A 91 6.02 1.27 14.15
CA ALA A 91 6.18 2.39 13.24
C ALA A 91 5.09 2.38 12.15
N PHE A 92 4.85 1.24 11.52
CA PHE A 92 3.74 0.99 10.59
C PHE A 92 2.40 1.44 11.17
N VAL A 93 2.03 0.96 12.36
CA VAL A 93 0.77 1.34 13.01
C VAL A 93 0.65 2.86 13.18
N LYS A 94 1.75 3.55 13.45
CA LYS A 94 1.75 5.02 13.58
C LYS A 94 1.59 5.73 12.24
N GLN A 95 2.25 5.26 11.19
CA GLN A 95 2.08 5.80 9.84
C GLN A 95 0.63 5.60 9.38
N GLU A 96 0.07 4.41 9.51
CA GLU A 96 -1.33 4.11 9.15
C GLU A 96 -2.36 4.95 9.90
N ILE A 97 -2.13 5.25 11.20
CA ILE A 97 -3.00 6.16 11.94
C ILE A 97 -2.94 7.58 11.36
N ASN A 98 -1.76 8.04 10.96
CA ASN A 98 -1.58 9.34 10.32
C ASN A 98 -2.23 9.37 8.93
N HIS A 99 -2.06 8.32 8.11
CA HIS A 99 -2.71 8.16 6.81
C HIS A 99 -4.23 8.24 6.94
N THR A 100 -4.82 7.42 7.82
CA THR A 100 -6.26 7.44 8.14
C THR A 100 -6.75 8.84 8.47
N ARG A 101 -6.05 9.56 9.32
CA ARG A 101 -6.40 10.94 9.71
C ARG A 101 -6.42 11.90 8.52
N GLU A 102 -5.39 11.84 7.69
CA GLU A 102 -5.28 12.75 6.54
C GLU A 102 -6.28 12.40 5.44
N HIS A 103 -6.52 11.12 5.20
CA HIS A 103 -7.56 10.71 4.25
C HIS A 103 -8.98 10.99 4.73
N LEU A 104 -9.25 10.94 6.03
CA LEU A 104 -10.53 11.43 6.59
C LEU A 104 -10.72 12.93 6.32
N ALA A 105 -9.67 13.74 6.48
CA ALA A 105 -9.73 15.16 6.19
C ALA A 105 -9.93 15.42 4.69
N PHE A 106 -9.17 14.75 3.83
CA PHE A 106 -9.31 14.82 2.37
C PHE A 106 -10.71 14.41 1.90
N ASN A 107 -11.25 13.31 2.43
CA ASN A 107 -12.60 12.83 2.10
C ASN A 107 -13.67 13.83 2.54
N ARG A 108 -13.49 14.54 3.67
CA ARG A 108 -14.38 15.63 4.09
C ARG A 108 -14.37 16.76 3.07
N THR A 109 -13.20 17.19 2.63
CA THR A 109 -13.05 18.23 1.62
C THR A 109 -13.66 17.82 0.27
N ALA A 110 -13.53 16.54 -0.12
CA ALA A 110 -14.21 16.03 -1.32
C ALA A 110 -15.75 16.10 -1.19
N LYS A 111 -16.29 15.78 0.01
CA LYS A 111 -17.73 15.94 0.30
C LYS A 111 -18.17 17.42 0.27
N GLU A 112 -17.37 18.31 0.82
CA GLU A 112 -17.62 19.76 0.77
C GLU A 112 -17.58 20.30 -0.68
N ALA A 113 -16.77 19.70 -1.55
CA ALA A 113 -16.77 19.95 -2.99
C ALA A 113 -17.99 19.36 -3.71
N GLY A 114 -18.90 18.66 -3.00
CA GLY A 114 -20.17 18.14 -3.47
C GLY A 114 -20.16 16.69 -3.95
N TYR A 115 -19.13 15.88 -3.61
CA TYR A 115 -19.14 14.45 -3.89
C TYR A 115 -19.85 13.66 -2.79
N ASP A 116 -20.72 12.72 -3.17
CA ASP A 116 -21.23 11.67 -2.29
C ASP A 116 -20.27 10.47 -2.31
N LEU A 117 -19.60 10.25 -1.19
CA LEU A 117 -18.68 9.12 -0.96
C LEU A 117 -19.32 7.98 -0.13
N ASP A 118 -20.57 8.15 0.34
CA ASP A 118 -21.19 7.24 1.29
C ASP A 118 -21.42 5.84 0.72
N LYS A 119 -21.68 5.74 -0.59
CA LYS A 119 -21.80 4.45 -1.26
C LYS A 119 -20.47 3.66 -1.20
N ILE A 120 -19.34 4.34 -1.34
CA ILE A 120 -18.00 3.73 -1.28
C ILE A 120 -17.74 3.27 0.15
N ASP A 121 -17.94 4.15 1.13
CA ASP A 121 -17.72 3.88 2.55
C ASP A 121 -18.58 2.69 3.05
N ARG A 122 -19.89 2.68 2.74
CA ARG A 122 -20.78 1.56 3.09
C ARG A 122 -20.29 0.23 2.51
N ARG A 123 -19.93 0.21 1.22
CA ARG A 123 -19.43 -1.02 0.60
C ARG A 123 -18.16 -1.54 1.25
N VAL A 124 -17.22 -0.65 1.63
CA VAL A 124 -16.01 -1.06 2.35
C VAL A 124 -16.39 -1.62 3.73
N ALA A 125 -17.28 -0.96 4.47
CA ALA A 125 -17.79 -1.45 5.75
C ALA A 125 -18.40 -2.84 5.65
N ASP A 126 -19.28 -3.06 4.67
CA ASP A 126 -19.94 -4.35 4.43
C ASP A 126 -18.94 -5.46 4.11
N ARG A 127 -17.94 -5.14 3.28
CA ARG A 127 -16.86 -6.10 2.95
C ARG A 127 -16.04 -6.46 4.18
N LEU A 128 -15.64 -5.48 4.98
CA LEU A 128 -14.87 -5.73 6.20
C LEU A 128 -15.70 -6.52 7.22
N ALA A 129 -16.99 -6.25 7.36
CA ALA A 129 -17.88 -7.04 8.21
C ALA A 129 -17.94 -8.52 7.79
N MET A 130 -17.95 -8.82 6.48
CA MET A 130 -17.94 -10.19 5.96
C MET A 130 -16.64 -10.96 6.25
N ILE A 131 -15.51 -10.25 6.41
CA ILE A 131 -14.22 -10.90 6.63
C ILE A 131 -13.74 -10.82 8.08
N SER A 132 -14.26 -9.91 8.90
CA SER A 132 -13.85 -9.71 10.30
C SER A 132 -13.99 -10.97 11.18
N GLY A 133 -14.96 -11.85 10.88
CA GLY A 133 -15.13 -13.14 11.56
C GLY A 133 -14.22 -14.26 11.08
N ARG A 134 -13.34 -14.03 10.10
CA ARG A 134 -12.40 -15.03 9.60
C ARG A 134 -11.16 -15.17 10.49
N ALA A 135 -10.44 -16.27 10.33
CA ALA A 135 -9.19 -16.48 11.06
C ALA A 135 -8.22 -15.31 10.83
N PRO A 136 -7.54 -14.78 11.87
CA PRO A 136 -6.64 -13.63 11.78
C PRO A 136 -5.61 -13.74 10.65
N ILE A 137 -5.13 -14.95 10.39
CA ILE A 137 -4.15 -15.20 9.32
C ILE A 137 -4.72 -14.95 7.91
N ILE A 138 -6.04 -15.09 7.70
CA ILE A 138 -6.69 -14.77 6.43
C ILE A 138 -6.77 -13.26 6.24
N ASN A 139 -7.08 -12.54 7.33
CA ASN A 139 -7.09 -11.08 7.32
C ASN A 139 -5.70 -10.53 7.03
N LEU A 140 -4.65 -11.08 7.65
CA LEU A 140 -3.27 -10.71 7.37
C LEU A 140 -2.87 -11.01 5.91
N ALA A 141 -3.33 -12.13 5.34
CA ALA A 141 -3.06 -12.43 3.94
C ALA A 141 -3.74 -11.42 2.99
N ALA A 142 -4.94 -10.93 3.34
CA ALA A 142 -5.62 -9.86 2.59
C ALA A 142 -4.89 -8.52 2.75
N THR A 143 -4.49 -8.15 3.98
CA THR A 143 -3.67 -6.96 4.26
C THR A 143 -2.38 -6.99 3.46
N MET A 144 -1.60 -8.06 3.52
CA MET A 144 -0.35 -8.22 2.76
C MET A 144 -0.54 -8.03 1.25
N ALA A 145 -1.66 -8.48 0.69
CA ALA A 145 -1.94 -8.31 -0.73
C ALA A 145 -2.36 -6.86 -1.06
N LEU A 146 -3.13 -6.20 -0.18
CA LEU A 146 -3.51 -4.80 -0.33
C LEU A 146 -2.31 -3.87 -0.15
N GLU A 147 -1.47 -4.10 0.85
CA GLU A 147 -0.19 -3.40 1.08
C GLU A 147 0.75 -3.49 -0.12
N HIS A 148 0.76 -4.64 -0.81
CA HIS A 148 1.52 -4.72 -2.06
C HIS A 148 0.90 -3.86 -3.17
N PHE A 149 -0.44 -3.72 -3.22
CA PHE A 149 -1.09 -2.79 -4.15
C PHE A 149 -0.75 -1.34 -3.82
N THR A 150 -0.82 -0.93 -2.56
CA THR A 150 -0.48 0.45 -2.15
C THR A 150 0.97 0.77 -2.45
N ALA A 151 1.89 -0.14 -2.15
CA ALA A 151 3.31 0.01 -2.49
C ALA A 151 3.58 0.11 -4.00
N MET A 152 2.91 -0.70 -4.83
CA MET A 152 3.04 -0.61 -6.30
C MET A 152 2.51 0.73 -6.83
N LEU A 153 1.36 1.18 -6.32
CA LEU A 153 0.79 2.48 -6.68
C LEU A 153 1.70 3.62 -6.21
N ALA A 154 2.21 3.54 -5.00
CA ALA A 154 3.14 4.52 -4.42
C ALA A 154 4.41 4.67 -5.27
N ASN A 155 5.01 3.55 -5.66
CA ASN A 155 6.17 3.56 -6.56
C ASN A 155 5.85 4.27 -7.89
N GLU A 156 4.71 3.95 -8.52
CA GLU A 156 4.33 4.59 -9.79
C GLU A 156 4.00 6.07 -9.60
N LEU A 157 3.32 6.46 -8.52
CA LEU A 157 2.98 7.86 -8.23
C LEU A 157 4.24 8.73 -8.03
N LEU A 158 5.25 8.22 -7.32
CA LEU A 158 6.51 8.95 -7.12
C LEU A 158 7.46 8.89 -8.32
N SER A 159 7.43 7.80 -9.10
CA SER A 159 8.29 7.65 -10.28
C SER A 159 7.80 8.45 -11.49
N ASN A 160 6.49 8.71 -11.59
CA ASN A 160 5.90 9.31 -12.77
C ASN A 160 5.10 10.58 -12.42
N PRO A 161 5.68 11.77 -12.62
CA PRO A 161 5.05 13.04 -12.26
C PRO A 161 3.66 13.28 -12.89
N ARG A 162 3.32 12.56 -13.97
CA ARG A 162 2.02 12.70 -14.65
C ARG A 162 0.84 12.33 -13.77
N HIS A 163 1.03 11.46 -12.77
CA HIS A 163 -0.04 11.02 -11.90
C HIS A 163 -0.45 12.05 -10.86
N LEU A 164 0.48 12.91 -10.44
CA LEU A 164 0.27 13.96 -9.43
C LEU A 164 0.64 15.34 -9.98
N ASN A 165 0.45 15.54 -11.29
CA ASN A 165 0.71 16.79 -11.97
C ASN A 165 -0.43 17.79 -11.69
N GLY A 166 -0.22 18.69 -10.78
CA GLY A 166 -1.22 19.69 -10.41
C GLY A 166 -0.75 20.58 -9.25
N GLY A 167 0.25 20.09 -8.52
CA GLY A 167 0.80 20.80 -7.35
C GLY A 167 -0.18 20.93 -6.19
N GLY A 168 0.24 21.65 -5.16
CA GLY A 168 -0.54 21.97 -3.98
C GLY A 168 -0.68 20.81 -2.98
N GLU A 169 -1.19 21.16 -1.81
CA GLU A 169 -1.28 20.29 -0.64
C GLU A 169 -1.96 18.95 -0.87
N THR A 170 -2.89 18.88 -1.82
CA THR A 170 -3.56 17.62 -2.18
C THR A 170 -2.61 16.63 -2.86
N SER A 171 -1.79 17.12 -3.80
CA SER A 171 -0.76 16.29 -4.42
C SER A 171 0.35 15.92 -3.42
N ASP A 172 0.67 16.81 -2.50
CA ASP A 172 1.67 16.57 -1.45
C ASP A 172 1.23 15.53 -0.43
N LEU A 173 -0.08 15.47 -0.11
CA LEU A 173 -0.65 14.38 0.67
C LEU A 173 -0.37 13.03 0.01
N TRP A 174 -0.65 12.91 -1.29
CA TRP A 174 -0.43 11.65 -2.03
C TRP A 174 1.05 11.29 -2.15
N ARG A 175 1.94 12.28 -2.30
CA ARG A 175 3.40 12.04 -2.33
C ARG A 175 3.92 11.60 -0.96
N TRP A 176 3.46 12.25 0.13
CA TRP A 176 3.80 11.88 1.48
C TRP A 176 3.36 10.47 1.82
N HIS A 177 2.09 10.16 1.57
CA HIS A 177 1.54 8.83 1.76
C HIS A 177 2.35 7.79 0.96
N SER A 178 2.61 8.06 -0.32
CA SER A 178 3.39 7.15 -1.17
C SER A 178 4.82 6.91 -0.64
N ALA A 179 5.48 7.90 -0.07
CA ALA A 179 6.81 7.71 0.51
C ALA A 179 6.75 6.77 1.74
N GLU A 180 5.76 6.93 2.61
CA GLU A 180 5.57 6.07 3.78
C GLU A 180 5.11 4.65 3.38
N GLU A 181 4.29 4.48 2.32
CA GLU A 181 3.94 3.18 1.75
C GLU A 181 5.16 2.39 1.25
N ILE A 182 6.13 3.07 0.65
CA ILE A 182 7.39 2.43 0.24
C ILE A 182 8.20 2.02 1.48
N GLU A 183 8.28 2.86 2.50
CA GLU A 183 9.05 2.55 3.73
C GLU A 183 8.54 1.29 4.43
N HIS A 184 7.23 1.16 4.58
CA HIS A 184 6.65 0.06 5.35
C HIS A 184 6.14 -1.13 4.53
N LYS A 185 6.32 -1.14 3.21
CA LYS A 185 5.81 -2.19 2.29
C LYS A 185 6.17 -3.63 2.68
N GLY A 186 7.22 -3.83 3.48
CA GLY A 186 7.65 -5.14 3.97
C GLY A 186 6.90 -5.62 5.21
N VAL A 187 6.33 -4.72 6.02
CA VAL A 187 5.88 -5.04 7.38
C VAL A 187 4.78 -6.10 7.41
N ALA A 188 3.73 -5.94 6.62
CA ALA A 188 2.65 -6.93 6.55
C ALA A 188 3.15 -8.27 6.00
N TYR A 189 4.08 -8.25 5.04
CA TYR A 189 4.67 -9.45 4.46
C TYR A 189 5.59 -10.18 5.46
N ASP A 190 6.43 -9.47 6.20
CA ASP A 190 7.31 -10.04 7.22
C ASP A 190 6.48 -10.59 8.41
N THR A 191 5.42 -9.88 8.81
CA THR A 191 4.46 -10.40 9.78
C THR A 191 3.80 -11.69 9.29
N TRP A 192 3.44 -11.76 8.01
CA TRP A 192 2.93 -12.99 7.38
C TRP A 192 3.97 -14.13 7.42
N LEU A 193 5.23 -13.86 7.10
CA LEU A 193 6.29 -14.86 7.17
C LEU A 193 6.50 -15.36 8.60
N HIS A 194 6.46 -14.45 9.58
CA HIS A 194 6.55 -14.77 11.00
C HIS A 194 5.37 -15.66 11.44
N ALA A 195 4.14 -15.24 11.19
CA ALA A 195 2.93 -15.95 11.61
C ALA A 195 2.76 -17.32 10.94
N THR A 196 3.38 -17.53 9.79
CA THR A 196 3.32 -18.79 9.04
C THR A 196 4.65 -19.55 9.01
N ARG A 197 5.57 -19.25 9.93
CA ARG A 197 6.92 -19.86 9.95
C ARG A 197 6.90 -21.39 9.93
N ASP A 198 5.90 -22.01 10.56
CA ASP A 198 5.73 -23.46 10.62
C ASP A 198 4.98 -24.06 9.42
N TRP A 199 4.57 -23.24 8.46
CA TRP A 199 3.88 -23.72 7.28
C TRP A 199 4.87 -24.11 6.18
N SER A 200 4.50 -25.13 5.38
CA SER A 200 5.26 -25.45 4.17
C SER A 200 5.27 -24.25 3.20
N LYS A 201 6.38 -24.11 2.45
CA LYS A 201 6.52 -23.05 1.42
C LYS A 201 5.37 -23.09 0.41
N TRP A 202 4.88 -24.30 0.07
CA TRP A 202 3.78 -24.50 -0.86
C TRP A 202 2.44 -23.98 -0.29
N ARG A 203 2.14 -24.24 0.98
CA ARG A 203 0.93 -23.73 1.64
C ARG A 203 0.94 -22.21 1.69
N ARG A 204 2.05 -21.60 2.08
CA ARG A 204 2.24 -20.14 2.07
C ARG A 204 2.03 -19.56 0.68
N TRP A 205 2.68 -20.14 -0.33
CA TRP A 205 2.58 -19.68 -1.72
C TRP A 205 1.15 -19.75 -2.24
N LYS A 206 0.45 -20.86 -2.03
CA LYS A 206 -0.95 -21.01 -2.47
C LYS A 206 -1.88 -19.95 -1.88
N LEU A 207 -1.83 -19.76 -0.55
CA LEU A 207 -2.73 -18.80 0.10
C LEU A 207 -2.38 -17.37 -0.28
N LYS A 208 -1.09 -17.02 -0.33
CA LYS A 208 -0.60 -15.73 -0.81
C LYS A 208 -1.11 -15.42 -2.22
N SER A 209 -0.94 -16.35 -3.14
CA SER A 209 -1.32 -16.17 -4.54
C SER A 209 -2.83 -16.09 -4.73
N LEU A 210 -3.58 -16.97 -4.07
CA LEU A 210 -5.04 -16.92 -4.09
C LEU A 210 -5.58 -15.59 -3.56
N MET A 211 -5.03 -15.11 -2.45
CA MET A 211 -5.45 -13.85 -1.86
C MET A 211 -5.14 -12.66 -2.78
N MET A 212 -3.97 -12.64 -3.42
CA MET A 212 -3.64 -11.61 -4.40
C MET A 212 -4.64 -11.59 -5.56
N LEU A 213 -5.05 -12.74 -6.09
CA LEU A 213 -6.05 -12.80 -7.17
C LEU A 213 -7.41 -12.26 -6.72
N ILE A 214 -7.87 -12.64 -5.52
CA ILE A 214 -9.13 -12.16 -4.95
C ILE A 214 -9.08 -10.63 -4.72
N VAL A 215 -7.99 -10.15 -4.14
CA VAL A 215 -7.78 -8.72 -3.90
C VAL A 215 -7.71 -7.97 -5.22
N THR A 216 -6.99 -8.48 -6.22
CA THR A 216 -6.90 -7.87 -7.56
C THR A 216 -8.28 -7.70 -8.19
N GLN A 217 -9.05 -8.77 -8.25
CA GLN A 217 -10.39 -8.73 -8.83
C GLN A 217 -11.27 -7.70 -8.11
N THR A 218 -11.24 -7.71 -6.79
CA THR A 218 -12.03 -6.80 -5.96
C THR A 218 -11.57 -5.35 -6.11
N PHE A 219 -10.25 -5.12 -6.02
CA PHE A 219 -9.67 -3.78 -6.13
C PHE A 219 -9.99 -3.13 -7.47
N VAL A 220 -9.66 -3.83 -8.56
CA VAL A 220 -9.84 -3.27 -9.92
C VAL A 220 -11.31 -2.99 -10.22
N THR A 221 -12.20 -3.95 -9.95
CA THR A 221 -13.62 -3.79 -10.26
C THR A 221 -14.29 -2.69 -9.45
N HIS A 222 -13.97 -2.61 -8.15
CA HIS A 222 -14.56 -1.58 -7.30
C HIS A 222 -13.98 -0.20 -7.60
N ARG A 223 -12.66 -0.07 -7.76
CA ARG A 223 -12.06 1.23 -8.10
C ARG A 223 -12.57 1.76 -9.42
N PHE A 224 -12.70 0.90 -10.44
CA PHE A 224 -13.33 1.29 -11.71
C PHE A 224 -14.76 1.77 -11.51
N GLY A 225 -15.58 0.97 -10.81
CA GLY A 225 -16.99 1.32 -10.56
C GLY A 225 -17.16 2.60 -9.75
N ASP A 226 -16.30 2.84 -8.75
CA ASP A 226 -16.31 4.05 -7.93
C ASP A 226 -15.91 5.28 -8.73
N THR A 227 -14.86 5.17 -9.54
CA THR A 227 -14.44 6.26 -10.44
C THR A 227 -15.58 6.64 -11.39
N ILE A 228 -16.26 5.65 -11.99
CA ILE A 228 -17.43 5.90 -12.84
C ILE A 228 -18.58 6.56 -12.05
N ASN A 229 -18.80 6.13 -10.81
CA ASN A 229 -19.83 6.73 -9.95
C ASN A 229 -19.53 8.21 -9.64
N LEU A 230 -18.29 8.55 -9.32
CA LEU A 230 -17.90 9.94 -9.05
C LEU A 230 -17.97 10.81 -10.32
N LEU A 231 -17.55 10.28 -11.47
CA LEU A 231 -17.70 10.97 -12.76
C LEU A 231 -19.18 11.22 -13.10
N ALA A 232 -20.07 10.28 -12.77
CA ALA A 232 -21.51 10.45 -13.00
C ALA A 232 -22.09 11.59 -12.16
N GLN A 233 -21.54 11.86 -10.96
CA GLN A 233 -21.93 13.01 -10.14
C GLN A 233 -21.50 14.35 -10.75
N ASP A 234 -20.55 14.32 -11.70
CA ASP A 234 -20.14 15.46 -12.54
C ASP A 234 -20.92 15.54 -13.87
N GLY A 235 -21.93 14.68 -14.07
CA GLY A 235 -22.65 14.59 -15.36
C GLY A 235 -21.85 13.88 -16.46
N LEU A 236 -20.67 13.31 -16.14
CA LEU A 236 -19.76 12.66 -17.08
C LEU A 236 -20.12 11.16 -17.18
N THR A 237 -21.14 10.84 -17.98
CA THR A 237 -21.74 9.51 -18.08
C THR A 237 -21.59 8.87 -19.47
N GLY A 238 -21.98 7.60 -19.58
CA GLY A 238 -22.07 6.87 -20.84
C GLY A 238 -20.79 6.12 -21.26
N PRO A 239 -20.83 5.40 -22.40
CA PRO A 239 -19.75 4.52 -22.85
C PRO A 239 -18.42 5.25 -23.08
N LYS A 240 -18.49 6.48 -23.58
CA LYS A 240 -17.30 7.32 -23.82
C LYS A 240 -16.46 7.51 -22.56
N TRP A 241 -17.10 7.81 -21.43
CA TRP A 241 -16.39 8.03 -20.17
C TRP A 241 -15.85 6.73 -19.57
N LYS A 242 -16.59 5.63 -19.70
CA LYS A 242 -16.06 4.30 -19.33
C LYS A 242 -14.81 3.96 -20.14
N ALA A 243 -14.83 4.18 -21.45
CA ALA A 243 -13.66 3.97 -22.31
C ALA A 243 -12.47 4.86 -21.92
N LYS A 244 -12.72 6.13 -21.56
CA LYS A 244 -11.67 7.05 -21.09
C LYS A 244 -11.06 6.57 -19.76
N VAL A 245 -11.86 6.06 -18.81
CA VAL A 245 -11.33 5.49 -17.56
C VAL A 245 -10.49 4.24 -17.85
N VAL A 246 -10.95 3.35 -18.72
CA VAL A 246 -10.12 2.20 -19.16
C VAL A 246 -8.81 2.69 -19.77
N TRP A 247 -8.86 3.69 -20.64
CA TRP A 247 -7.64 4.27 -21.24
C TRP A 247 -6.71 4.87 -20.20
N TYR A 248 -7.24 5.60 -19.23
CA TYR A 248 -6.46 6.16 -18.11
C TYR A 248 -5.73 5.06 -17.32
N LEU A 249 -6.41 3.94 -17.07
CA LEU A 249 -5.85 2.85 -16.29
C LEU A 249 -4.85 1.98 -17.08
N VAL A 250 -5.07 1.76 -18.37
CA VAL A 250 -4.28 0.79 -19.17
C VAL A 250 -3.45 1.47 -20.27
N GLY A 251 -3.91 2.59 -20.82
CA GLY A 251 -3.26 3.32 -21.91
C GLY A 251 -2.29 4.40 -21.40
N ASN A 252 -2.80 5.62 -21.19
CA ASN A 252 -2.03 6.78 -20.74
C ASN A 252 -2.80 7.56 -19.67
N PRO A 253 -2.24 7.75 -18.46
CA PRO A 253 -0.88 7.39 -18.02
C PRO A 253 -0.64 5.89 -17.86
N GLY A 254 -1.69 5.06 -17.79
CA GLY A 254 -1.57 3.61 -17.82
C GLY A 254 -1.17 2.99 -16.48
N LEU A 255 -1.75 3.46 -15.40
CA LEU A 255 -1.43 3.08 -14.02
C LEU A 255 -1.37 1.56 -13.83
N LEU A 256 -2.45 0.84 -14.18
CA LEU A 256 -2.49 -0.63 -14.00
C LEU A 256 -1.50 -1.37 -14.90
N ARG A 257 -1.28 -0.89 -16.13
CA ARG A 257 -0.27 -1.48 -17.01
C ARG A 257 1.14 -1.34 -16.47
N ARG A 258 1.44 -0.19 -15.84
CA ARG A 258 2.78 0.10 -15.32
C ARG A 258 3.10 -0.69 -14.07
N ILE A 259 2.13 -0.92 -13.19
CA ILE A 259 2.32 -1.74 -11.99
C ILE A 259 2.28 -3.25 -12.28
N PHE A 260 1.88 -3.67 -13.49
CA PHE A 260 1.71 -5.09 -13.83
C PHE A 260 2.97 -5.94 -13.61
N PRO A 261 4.20 -5.51 -13.96
CA PRO A 261 5.40 -6.31 -13.69
C PRO A 261 5.61 -6.58 -12.19
N SER A 262 5.39 -5.57 -11.35
CA SER A 262 5.50 -5.69 -9.90
C SER A 262 4.41 -6.62 -9.34
N TRP A 263 3.18 -6.50 -9.83
CA TRP A 263 2.09 -7.40 -9.49
C TRP A 263 2.40 -8.84 -9.87
N ALA A 264 2.91 -9.09 -11.06
CA ALA A 264 3.27 -10.43 -11.53
C ALA A 264 4.40 -11.06 -10.69
N SER A 265 5.35 -10.24 -10.23
CA SER A 265 6.45 -10.70 -9.39
C SER A 265 5.99 -11.27 -8.04
N PHE A 266 4.83 -10.83 -7.53
CA PHE A 266 4.25 -11.33 -6.28
C PHE A 266 4.02 -12.85 -6.30
N PHE A 267 3.75 -13.43 -7.45
CA PHE A 267 3.50 -14.87 -7.61
C PHE A 267 4.79 -15.71 -7.68
N MET A 268 5.93 -15.06 -7.82
CA MET A 268 7.20 -15.78 -7.97
C MET A 268 7.62 -16.46 -6.65
N PRO A 269 8.26 -17.64 -6.72
CA PRO A 269 8.92 -18.24 -5.57
C PRO A 269 10.00 -17.30 -5.01
N GLY A 270 10.05 -17.14 -3.69
CA GLY A 270 11.04 -16.26 -3.06
C GLY A 270 10.73 -14.77 -3.17
N PHE A 271 9.53 -14.41 -3.65
CA PHE A 271 9.09 -13.01 -3.64
C PHE A 271 9.16 -12.40 -2.24
N HIS A 272 9.63 -11.17 -2.21
CA HIS A 272 9.52 -10.26 -1.07
C HIS A 272 9.37 -8.83 -1.60
N PRO A 273 8.59 -7.93 -0.95
CA PRO A 273 8.43 -6.54 -1.42
C PRO A 273 9.77 -5.81 -1.62
N TRP A 274 10.77 -6.08 -0.77
CA TRP A 274 12.11 -5.51 -0.86
C TRP A 274 13.05 -6.18 -1.88
N ASN A 275 12.58 -7.13 -2.68
CA ASN A 275 13.35 -7.60 -3.84
C ASN A 275 13.58 -6.48 -4.87
N HIS A 276 12.73 -5.45 -4.81
CA HIS A 276 12.90 -4.18 -5.52
C HIS A 276 13.19 -3.08 -4.50
N ASP A 277 14.41 -2.52 -4.54
CA ASP A 277 14.81 -1.42 -3.67
C ASP A 277 14.49 -0.08 -4.36
N ASP A 278 13.48 0.60 -3.89
CA ASP A 278 12.98 1.88 -4.39
C ASP A 278 13.15 3.03 -3.38
N ARG A 279 14.02 2.87 -2.37
CA ARG A 279 14.34 3.91 -1.37
C ARG A 279 14.85 5.21 -1.98
N VAL A 280 15.38 5.18 -3.18
CA VAL A 280 15.75 6.38 -3.94
C VAL A 280 14.56 7.34 -4.12
N LEU A 281 13.33 6.81 -4.22
CA LEU A 281 12.12 7.63 -4.35
C LEU A 281 11.79 8.35 -3.03
N ILE A 282 12.05 7.71 -1.89
CA ILE A 282 11.89 8.31 -0.57
C ILE A 282 12.86 9.49 -0.42
N GLY A 283 14.15 9.27 -0.72
CA GLY A 283 15.16 10.31 -0.65
C GLY A 283 14.86 11.52 -1.58
N LYS A 284 14.33 11.23 -2.78
CA LYS A 284 13.88 12.27 -3.70
C LYS A 284 12.71 13.08 -3.11
N TYR A 285 11.70 12.40 -2.58
CA TYR A 285 10.59 13.06 -1.91
C TYR A 285 11.06 13.96 -0.75
N GLU A 286 11.96 13.45 0.09
CA GLU A 286 12.48 14.20 1.23
C GLU A 286 13.24 15.47 0.81
N SER A 287 14.07 15.39 -0.25
CA SER A 287 14.78 16.55 -0.79
C SER A 287 13.81 17.60 -1.34
N GLU A 288 12.88 17.20 -2.20
CA GLU A 288 11.87 18.10 -2.78
C GLU A 288 11.02 18.79 -1.72
N PHE A 289 10.69 18.08 -0.65
CA PHE A 289 9.86 18.63 0.43
C PHE A 289 10.65 19.57 1.34
N SER A 290 11.92 19.30 1.61
CA SER A 290 12.78 20.18 2.40
C SER A 290 13.03 21.50 1.68
N ASP A 291 13.24 21.48 0.36
CA ASP A 291 13.41 22.66 -0.46
C ASP A 291 12.13 23.54 -0.49
N ALA A 292 10.95 22.91 -0.54
CA ALA A 292 9.67 23.61 -0.54
C ALA A 292 9.35 24.29 0.81
N VAL A 293 9.85 23.78 1.93
CA VAL A 293 9.67 24.40 3.27
C VAL A 293 10.62 25.57 3.49
N MET A 294 11.74 25.60 2.76
CA MET A 294 12.74 26.69 2.88
C MET A 294 12.51 27.85 1.89
N ALA A 295 11.62 27.70 0.93
CA ALA A 295 11.27 28.72 -0.08
C ALA A 295 10.02 29.50 0.32
#